data_e171fcc74407d58220c24b9a257923ca
#
_entry.id   e171fcc74407d58220c24b9a257923ca
#
_cell.length_a   1.000
_cell.length_b   1.000
_cell.length_c   1.000
_cell.angle_alpha   90.00
_cell.angle_beta   90.00
_cell.angle_gamma   90.00
#
_symmetry.space_group_name_H-M   'P 1'
#
loop_
_entity.id
_entity.type
_entity.pdbx_description
1 polymer ?
#
loop_
_entity_poly.entity_id
_entity_poly.type
_entity_poly.pdbx_seq_one_letter_code
_entity_poly.pdbx_strand_id
1 'polypeptide(L)'
;VKSEIGIHQYMPDKVWKWKILEQTIAHVLYLHDYQEIRLSVLQDYNVINNGITALMQNDEAHITADSIINLSQPNGDLSPMTLRPEGTISVLHHTAKIIKDNEIYRFYYMGPMFRNEFKEGPSEFHQLGVELLGSDSTISENEIISLSIKICQNLGLKDVWLELNSFGCQECRAPFFEDMKTYLNSHKNEICQSCYNKLYTNPFALTECENPECKQVIEYGPTIADYLCPNCRKNFEKVKKVQANLAHQYKVNPKLFKNFAYYNETVFDLTIKQNGKEIVIGGGGRYDYLSRLITGKNIPAVGFYLNIDRIFEIMDQRELFIPLDKSFSVYISSQSEDLEMMMLQIAQELHENDIKTVLSAGKHSIEEDQALATKAGCELLLIIRDENVREGKILMRNMVREHQDYVGLTGILDAILLARKSLNRH
;
A
#
# COMPACT_ATOMS: atom_id res chain seq x y z
N VAL A 1 14.20 8.20 18.37
CA VAL A 1 13.59 9.36 17.74
C VAL A 1 12.10 9.10 17.82
N LYS A 2 11.33 9.90 18.58
CA LYS A 2 9.86 9.87 18.51
C LYS A 2 9.51 10.16 17.07
N SER A 3 8.79 9.24 16.40
CA SER A 3 8.20 9.51 15.09
C SER A 3 7.34 10.77 15.23
N GLU A 4 7.60 11.77 14.43
CA GLU A 4 6.67 12.88 14.28
C GLU A 4 5.35 12.27 13.82
N ILE A 5 4.28 12.58 14.54
CA ILE A 5 2.96 11.96 14.31
C ILE A 5 2.58 12.18 12.84
N GLY A 6 2.26 11.11 12.12
CA GLY A 6 1.76 11.17 10.73
C GLY A 6 2.81 11.35 9.63
N ILE A 7 4.11 11.28 9.93
CA ILE A 7 5.17 11.35 8.91
C ILE A 7 6.09 10.14 9.03
N HIS A 8 6.13 9.31 7.99
CA HIS A 8 6.96 8.11 7.92
C HIS A 8 8.18 8.35 7.03
N GLN A 9 9.37 8.10 7.56
CA GLN A 9 10.62 8.15 6.79
C GLN A 9 11.29 6.78 6.80
N TYR A 10 11.53 6.25 5.61
CA TYR A 10 12.20 4.97 5.44
C TYR A 10 13.66 5.19 5.03
N MET A 11 14.60 4.87 5.92
CA MET A 11 16.02 4.96 5.69
C MET A 11 16.56 3.73 4.92
N PRO A 12 17.79 3.73 4.40
CA PRO A 12 18.33 2.64 3.57
C PRO A 12 18.25 1.25 4.19
N ASP A 13 18.30 1.14 5.52
CA ASP A 13 18.13 -0.11 6.26
C ASP A 13 16.73 -0.72 6.16
N LYS A 14 15.71 0.08 5.80
CA LYS A 14 14.31 -0.34 5.62
C LYS A 14 13.81 -0.26 4.17
N VAL A 15 14.40 0.60 3.34
CA VAL A 15 13.93 0.83 1.96
C VAL A 15 13.95 -0.45 1.12
N TRP A 16 14.91 -1.36 1.32
CA TRP A 16 14.95 -2.62 0.61
C TRP A 16 13.73 -3.51 0.91
N LYS A 17 13.23 -3.48 2.16
CA LYS A 17 12.00 -4.17 2.57
C LYS A 17 10.78 -3.58 1.86
N TRP A 18 10.74 -2.25 1.76
CA TRP A 18 9.69 -1.54 1.03
C TRP A 18 9.65 -1.94 -0.44
N LYS A 19 10.81 -1.99 -1.10
CA LYS A 19 10.90 -2.43 -2.49
C LYS A 19 10.44 -3.87 -2.72
N ILE A 20 10.76 -4.78 -1.81
CA ILE A 20 10.27 -6.17 -1.87
C ILE A 20 8.74 -6.20 -1.78
N LEU A 21 8.16 -5.44 -0.86
CA LEU A 21 6.71 -5.34 -0.71
C LEU A 21 6.07 -4.82 -2.00
N GLU A 22 6.53 -3.70 -2.53
CA GLU A 22 6.03 -3.12 -3.78
C GLU A 22 6.14 -4.10 -4.97
N GLN A 23 7.29 -4.73 -5.15
CA GLN A 23 7.54 -5.69 -6.22
C GLN A 23 6.63 -6.93 -6.09
N THR A 24 6.41 -7.43 -4.89
CA THR A 24 5.52 -8.56 -4.64
C THR A 24 4.08 -8.22 -5.01
N ILE A 25 3.60 -7.05 -4.60
CA ILE A 25 2.26 -6.55 -4.94
C ILE A 25 2.11 -6.38 -6.46
N ALA A 26 3.06 -5.69 -7.09
CA ALA A 26 3.03 -5.44 -8.53
C ALA A 26 3.03 -6.74 -9.35
N HIS A 27 3.80 -7.74 -8.91
CA HIS A 27 3.83 -9.05 -9.57
C HIS A 27 2.48 -9.77 -9.48
N VAL A 28 1.83 -9.77 -8.31
CA VAL A 28 0.50 -10.39 -8.15
C VAL A 28 -0.52 -9.68 -9.04
N LEU A 29 -0.52 -8.37 -9.07
CA LEU A 29 -1.44 -7.56 -9.89
C LEU A 29 -1.22 -7.79 -11.39
N TYR A 30 0.04 -7.87 -11.83
CA TYR A 30 0.40 -8.23 -13.21
C TYR A 30 -0.19 -9.58 -13.63
N LEU A 31 -0.11 -10.61 -12.77
CA LEU A 31 -0.67 -11.94 -13.05
C LEU A 31 -2.21 -11.94 -13.17
N HIS A 32 -2.88 -10.92 -12.64
CA HIS A 32 -4.33 -10.76 -12.69
C HIS A 32 -4.79 -9.69 -13.71
N ASP A 33 -3.87 -9.25 -14.60
CA ASP A 33 -4.12 -8.26 -15.67
C ASP A 33 -4.57 -6.87 -15.16
N TYR A 34 -4.10 -6.47 -13.96
CA TYR A 34 -4.30 -5.12 -13.46
C TYR A 34 -3.20 -4.19 -13.95
N GLN A 35 -3.58 -3.02 -14.50
CA GLN A 35 -2.69 -2.02 -15.06
C GLN A 35 -2.45 -0.89 -14.05
N GLU A 36 -1.19 -0.47 -13.92
CA GLU A 36 -0.82 0.63 -13.02
C GLU A 36 -1.32 1.97 -13.54
N ILE A 37 -1.95 2.75 -12.68
CA ILE A 37 -2.22 4.18 -12.89
C ILE A 37 -1.41 4.98 -11.87
N ARG A 38 -0.68 5.97 -12.35
CA ARG A 38 0.02 6.94 -11.49
C ARG A 38 -0.79 8.20 -11.34
N LEU A 39 -1.44 8.33 -10.21
CA LEU A 39 -2.25 9.49 -9.87
C LEU A 39 -1.35 10.65 -9.41
N SER A 40 -1.68 11.88 -9.82
CA SER A 40 -1.03 13.07 -9.30
C SER A 40 -1.28 13.20 -7.79
N VAL A 41 -0.27 13.68 -7.05
CA VAL A 41 -0.42 14.04 -5.62
C VAL A 41 -1.33 15.25 -5.46
N LEU A 42 -1.20 16.21 -6.39
CA LEU A 42 -2.06 17.38 -6.46
C LEU A 42 -3.33 17.08 -7.25
N GLN A 43 -4.48 17.39 -6.68
CA GLN A 43 -5.79 17.16 -7.25
C GLN A 43 -6.60 18.46 -7.28
N ASP A 44 -7.57 18.55 -8.18
CA ASP A 44 -8.58 19.61 -8.15
C ASP A 44 -9.47 19.42 -6.91
N TYR A 45 -9.51 20.45 -6.07
CA TYR A 45 -10.31 20.43 -4.84
C TYR A 45 -11.80 20.17 -5.13
N ASN A 46 -12.35 20.77 -6.18
CA ASN A 46 -13.78 20.63 -6.48
C ASN A 46 -14.12 19.19 -6.86
N VAL A 47 -13.24 18.51 -7.62
CA VAL A 47 -13.42 17.10 -7.97
C VAL A 47 -13.43 16.24 -6.73
N ILE A 48 -12.44 16.41 -5.86
CA ILE A 48 -12.31 15.64 -4.62
C ILE A 48 -13.45 15.97 -3.67
N ASN A 49 -13.69 17.25 -3.41
CA ASN A 49 -14.74 17.69 -2.49
C ASN A 49 -16.14 17.27 -2.98
N ASN A 50 -16.45 17.40 -4.27
CA ASN A 50 -17.71 16.93 -4.81
C ASN A 50 -17.87 15.41 -4.69
N GLY A 51 -16.81 14.64 -4.93
CA GLY A 51 -16.81 13.20 -4.70
C GLY A 51 -17.07 12.84 -3.25
N ILE A 52 -16.43 13.53 -2.32
CA ILE A 52 -16.60 13.31 -0.88
C ILE A 52 -17.97 13.82 -0.40
N THR A 53 -18.36 15.06 -0.70
CA THR A 53 -19.60 15.70 -0.20
C THR A 53 -20.85 15.16 -0.83
N ALA A 54 -20.83 14.79 -2.10
CA ALA A 54 -21.97 14.18 -2.74
C ALA A 54 -22.28 12.76 -2.19
N LEU A 55 -21.33 12.19 -1.50
CA LEU A 55 -21.49 10.98 -0.70
C LEU A 55 -22.05 11.30 0.69
N MET A 56 -22.00 12.57 1.08
CA MET A 56 -22.42 13.11 2.36
C MET A 56 -23.84 13.72 2.29
N GLN A 57 -24.81 13.06 1.68
CA GLN A 57 -26.19 13.56 1.82
C GLN A 57 -26.64 13.74 3.28
N ASN A 58 -25.80 13.35 4.24
CA ASN A 58 -25.90 13.61 5.67
C ASN A 58 -24.47 13.45 6.23
N ASP A 59 -23.85 14.41 6.82
CA ASP A 59 -22.59 14.53 7.62
C ASP A 59 -21.78 13.25 8.01
N GLU A 60 -21.62 12.27 7.12
CA GLU A 60 -21.39 10.87 7.49
C GLU A 60 -20.02 10.28 7.05
N ALA A 61 -19.05 11.08 6.62
CA ALA A 61 -17.80 10.50 6.12
C ALA A 61 -16.65 10.65 7.11
N HIS A 62 -15.79 9.62 7.21
CA HIS A 62 -14.46 9.73 7.84
C HIS A 62 -13.55 10.72 7.13
N ILE A 63 -13.76 10.93 5.82
CA ILE A 63 -13.13 12.02 5.09
C ILE A 63 -14.17 13.12 5.01
N THR A 64 -14.11 14.05 5.94
CA THR A 64 -14.88 15.29 5.91
C THR A 64 -14.15 16.33 5.08
N ALA A 65 -14.84 17.39 4.66
CA ALA A 65 -14.18 18.53 4.03
C ALA A 65 -13.00 19.05 4.88
N ASP A 66 -13.10 18.93 6.21
CA ASP A 66 -12.05 19.32 7.18
C ASP A 66 -10.83 18.38 7.17
N SER A 67 -10.98 17.15 6.68
CA SER A 67 -9.84 16.22 6.53
C SER A 67 -9.07 16.41 5.23
N ILE A 68 -9.56 17.24 4.31
CA ILE A 68 -8.87 17.57 3.06
C ILE A 68 -7.80 18.62 3.32
N ILE A 69 -6.56 18.33 2.96
CA ILE A 69 -5.46 19.29 3.07
C ILE A 69 -5.48 20.21 1.85
N ASN A 70 -6.04 21.40 2.02
CA ASN A 70 -6.16 22.39 0.96
C ASN A 70 -4.89 23.23 0.83
N LEU A 71 -4.51 23.50 -0.41
CA LEU A 71 -3.41 24.40 -0.74
C LEU A 71 -3.98 25.76 -1.10
N SER A 72 -3.72 26.78 -0.28
CA SER A 72 -4.09 28.16 -0.62
C SER A 72 -3.23 28.65 -1.77
N GLN A 73 -3.87 29.22 -2.80
CA GLN A 73 -3.18 29.84 -3.92
C GLN A 73 -3.03 31.34 -3.70
N PRO A 74 -1.83 31.92 -3.95
CA PRO A 74 -1.60 33.34 -3.70
C PRO A 74 -2.42 34.30 -4.58
N ASN A 75 -2.89 33.88 -5.75
CA ASN A 75 -3.43 34.76 -6.79
C ASN A 75 -4.91 34.56 -7.15
N GLY A 76 -5.67 33.70 -6.45
CA GLY A 76 -7.15 33.66 -6.56
C GLY A 76 -7.79 33.17 -7.86
N ASP A 77 -7.07 33.05 -8.97
CA ASP A 77 -7.63 32.82 -10.32
C ASP A 77 -7.60 31.37 -10.81
N LEU A 78 -7.01 30.44 -10.06
CA LEU A 78 -6.96 29.00 -10.42
C LEU A 78 -7.88 28.20 -9.51
N SER A 79 -8.43 27.10 -10.04
CA SER A 79 -9.17 26.12 -9.22
C SER A 79 -8.37 25.73 -7.97
N PRO A 80 -9.00 25.69 -6.78
CA PRO A 80 -8.31 25.32 -5.57
C PRO A 80 -7.73 23.91 -5.70
N MET A 81 -6.48 23.76 -5.25
CA MET A 81 -5.79 22.48 -5.28
C MET A 81 -5.77 21.84 -3.89
N THR A 82 -5.74 20.53 -3.85
CA THR A 82 -5.62 19.75 -2.63
C THR A 82 -4.60 18.64 -2.78
N LEU A 83 -4.05 18.17 -1.66
CA LEU A 83 -3.35 16.89 -1.64
C LEU A 83 -4.38 15.75 -1.67
N ARG A 84 -4.11 14.69 -2.43
CA ARG A 84 -5.05 13.57 -2.60
C ARG A 84 -5.30 12.84 -1.26
N PRO A 85 -6.55 12.80 -0.76
CA PRO A 85 -6.88 12.10 0.48
C PRO A 85 -7.18 10.62 0.28
N GLU A 86 -7.43 10.21 -0.97
CA GLU A 86 -7.75 8.86 -1.43
C GLU A 86 -7.54 8.77 -2.95
N GLY A 87 -7.68 7.60 -3.55
CA GLY A 87 -7.40 7.42 -4.97
C GLY A 87 -8.61 7.08 -5.85
N THR A 88 -9.68 6.52 -5.30
CA THR A 88 -10.83 6.02 -6.08
C THR A 88 -11.55 7.11 -6.86
N ILE A 89 -11.79 8.29 -6.25
CA ILE A 89 -12.38 9.45 -6.92
C ILE A 89 -11.51 9.89 -8.09
N SER A 90 -10.19 9.95 -7.84
CA SER A 90 -9.22 10.34 -8.87
C SER A 90 -9.18 9.34 -10.03
N VAL A 91 -9.21 8.03 -9.76
CA VAL A 91 -9.29 7.00 -10.81
C VAL A 91 -10.54 7.21 -11.64
N LEU A 92 -11.72 7.29 -11.03
CA LEU A 92 -12.99 7.47 -11.73
C LEU A 92 -13.00 8.73 -12.58
N HIS A 93 -12.53 9.86 -12.02
CA HIS A 93 -12.50 11.14 -12.74
C HIS A 93 -11.63 11.07 -14.00
N HIS A 94 -10.43 10.52 -13.89
CA HIS A 94 -9.48 10.49 -15.00
C HIS A 94 -9.80 9.39 -16.02
N THR A 95 -10.38 8.27 -15.58
CA THR A 95 -10.71 7.15 -16.48
C THR A 95 -12.07 7.27 -17.15
N ALA A 96 -12.96 8.14 -16.67
CA ALA A 96 -14.30 8.35 -17.22
C ALA A 96 -14.34 8.60 -18.74
N LYS A 97 -13.27 9.19 -19.29
CA LYS A 97 -13.16 9.52 -20.73
C LYS A 97 -12.73 8.34 -21.58
N ILE A 98 -12.05 7.35 -21.01
CA ILE A 98 -11.52 6.18 -21.72
C ILE A 98 -12.40 4.95 -21.56
N ILE A 99 -13.24 4.92 -20.53
CA ILE A 99 -14.14 3.79 -20.28
C ILE A 99 -15.27 3.80 -21.33
N LYS A 100 -15.40 2.67 -22.03
CA LYS A 100 -16.47 2.42 -23.00
C LYS A 100 -17.49 1.45 -22.42
N ASP A 101 -18.71 1.53 -22.92
CA ASP A 101 -19.78 0.62 -22.51
C ASP A 101 -19.43 -0.84 -22.88
N ASN A 102 -19.74 -1.74 -21.95
CA ASN A 102 -19.49 -3.18 -22.08
C ASN A 102 -18.01 -3.62 -22.14
N GLU A 103 -17.07 -2.75 -21.77
CA GLU A 103 -15.67 -3.10 -21.58
C GLU A 103 -15.34 -3.14 -20.09
N ILE A 104 -14.47 -4.08 -19.69
CA ILE A 104 -14.01 -4.22 -18.30
C ILE A 104 -12.59 -3.68 -18.20
N TYR A 105 -12.37 -2.84 -17.21
CA TYR A 105 -11.09 -2.20 -16.94
C TYR A 105 -10.59 -2.60 -15.55
N ARG A 106 -9.31 -2.92 -15.47
CA ARG A 106 -8.61 -3.32 -14.25
C ARG A 106 -7.46 -2.36 -13.99
N PHE A 107 -7.58 -1.57 -12.95
CA PHE A 107 -6.57 -0.57 -12.59
C PHE A 107 -6.09 -0.75 -11.16
N TYR A 108 -4.84 -0.38 -10.91
CA TYR A 108 -4.34 -0.19 -9.56
C TYR A 108 -3.47 1.05 -9.47
N TYR A 109 -3.39 1.61 -8.29
CA TYR A 109 -2.46 2.68 -7.94
C TYR A 109 -1.81 2.36 -6.59
N MET A 110 -0.58 2.81 -6.40
CA MET A 110 0.11 2.71 -5.12
C MET A 110 0.88 4.00 -4.86
N GLY A 111 0.80 4.53 -3.65
CA GLY A 111 1.52 5.73 -3.27
C GLY A 111 0.92 6.48 -2.07
N PRO A 112 1.50 7.64 -1.73
CA PRO A 112 1.11 8.40 -0.56
C PRO A 112 -0.29 9.02 -0.71
N MET A 113 -1.03 9.03 0.40
CA MET A 113 -2.29 9.74 0.61
C MET A 113 -2.12 10.70 1.78
N PHE A 114 -2.89 11.77 1.80
CA PHE A 114 -2.73 12.85 2.75
C PHE A 114 -4.07 13.24 3.37
N ARG A 115 -4.14 13.23 4.69
CA ARG A 115 -5.36 13.62 5.42
C ARG A 115 -5.00 14.50 6.62
N ASN A 116 -5.91 15.37 6.97
CA ASN A 116 -5.86 16.09 8.24
C ASN A 116 -6.70 15.29 9.24
N GLU A 117 -6.05 14.58 10.15
CA GLU A 117 -6.75 13.77 11.14
C GLU A 117 -7.02 14.62 12.38
N PHE A 118 -8.29 14.69 12.79
CA PHE A 118 -8.85 15.65 13.75
C PHE A 118 -8.12 15.76 15.10
N LYS A 119 -7.36 14.75 15.51
CA LYS A 119 -6.62 14.74 16.78
C LYS A 119 -5.10 14.71 16.61
N GLU A 120 -4.62 14.34 15.45
CA GLU A 120 -3.22 14.02 15.20
C GLU A 120 -2.56 14.98 14.21
N GLY A 121 -3.35 15.84 13.55
CA GLY A 121 -2.89 16.77 12.53
C GLY A 121 -2.73 16.13 11.14
N PRO A 122 -2.00 16.79 10.22
CA PRO A 122 -1.76 16.27 8.89
C PRO A 122 -1.01 14.95 8.94
N SER A 123 -1.50 13.94 8.22
CA SER A 123 -0.86 12.64 8.12
C SER A 123 -0.62 12.25 6.66
N GLU A 124 0.51 11.60 6.42
CA GLU A 124 0.84 10.91 5.18
C GLU A 124 0.82 9.42 5.44
N PHE A 125 0.17 8.66 4.57
CA PHE A 125 0.17 7.20 4.62
C PHE A 125 0.15 6.63 3.21
N HIS A 126 0.70 5.42 3.02
CA HIS A 126 0.73 4.78 1.72
C HIS A 126 -0.44 3.82 1.56
N GLN A 127 -1.08 3.91 0.41
CA GLN A 127 -2.21 3.09 0.04
C GLN A 127 -1.99 2.40 -1.31
N LEU A 128 -2.27 1.10 -1.35
CA LEU A 128 -2.61 0.42 -2.59
C LEU A 128 -4.12 0.55 -2.77
N GLY A 129 -4.56 0.95 -3.95
CA GLY A 129 -5.95 0.83 -4.38
C GLY A 129 -6.06 0.03 -5.65
N VAL A 130 -7.08 -0.80 -5.75
CA VAL A 130 -7.34 -1.69 -6.89
C VAL A 130 -8.79 -1.53 -7.29
N GLU A 131 -9.03 -1.24 -8.56
CA GLU A 131 -10.34 -0.87 -9.08
C GLU A 131 -10.68 -1.73 -10.31
N LEU A 132 -11.84 -2.37 -10.30
CA LEU A 132 -12.44 -3.08 -11.43
C LEU A 132 -13.70 -2.36 -11.85
N LEU A 133 -13.70 -1.85 -13.08
CA LEU A 133 -14.74 -0.99 -13.62
C LEU A 133 -15.42 -1.66 -14.83
N GLY A 134 -16.73 -1.47 -14.98
CA GLY A 134 -17.50 -1.90 -16.16
C GLY A 134 -18.21 -3.25 -15.99
N SER A 135 -18.18 -3.89 -14.82
CA SER A 135 -18.88 -5.18 -14.60
C SER A 135 -19.82 -5.13 -13.39
N ASP A 136 -21.09 -5.47 -13.60
CA ASP A 136 -22.12 -5.61 -12.59
C ASP A 136 -22.26 -7.04 -12.03
N SER A 137 -21.45 -7.95 -12.54
CA SER A 137 -21.46 -9.36 -12.14
C SER A 137 -20.83 -9.56 -10.77
N THR A 138 -21.41 -10.44 -9.96
CA THR A 138 -20.82 -10.88 -8.67
C THR A 138 -19.48 -11.59 -8.81
N ILE A 139 -19.05 -11.97 -10.02
CA ILE A 139 -17.70 -12.49 -10.27
C ILE A 139 -16.64 -11.42 -9.97
N SER A 140 -16.94 -10.14 -10.28
CA SER A 140 -16.02 -9.04 -10.06
C SER A 140 -15.76 -8.78 -8.57
N GLU A 141 -16.79 -8.88 -7.73
CA GLU A 141 -16.62 -8.79 -6.27
C GLU A 141 -15.77 -9.94 -5.74
N ASN A 142 -16.01 -11.15 -6.24
CA ASN A 142 -15.23 -12.32 -5.84
C ASN A 142 -13.78 -12.24 -6.32
N GLU A 143 -13.52 -11.71 -7.53
CA GLU A 143 -12.18 -11.43 -8.05
C GLU A 143 -11.44 -10.45 -7.13
N ILE A 144 -12.05 -9.31 -6.82
CA ILE A 144 -11.49 -8.26 -5.97
C ILE A 144 -11.18 -8.78 -4.56
N ILE A 145 -12.10 -9.50 -3.93
CA ILE A 145 -11.89 -10.08 -2.60
C ILE A 145 -10.75 -11.11 -2.65
N SER A 146 -10.79 -12.04 -3.60
CA SER A 146 -9.76 -13.09 -3.72
C SER A 146 -8.37 -12.49 -4.00
N LEU A 147 -8.29 -11.46 -4.83
CA LEU A 147 -7.05 -10.76 -5.16
C LEU A 147 -6.46 -10.06 -3.92
N SER A 148 -7.31 -9.40 -3.12
CA SER A 148 -6.86 -8.73 -1.89
C SER A 148 -6.26 -9.71 -0.89
N ILE A 149 -6.89 -10.88 -0.70
CA ILE A 149 -6.38 -11.97 0.15
C ILE A 149 -5.09 -12.56 -0.45
N LYS A 150 -5.05 -12.76 -1.78
CA LYS A 150 -3.87 -13.32 -2.47
C LYS A 150 -2.64 -12.44 -2.33
N ILE A 151 -2.80 -11.11 -2.40
CA ILE A 151 -1.73 -10.16 -2.13
C ILE A 151 -1.19 -10.36 -0.71
N CYS A 152 -2.07 -10.37 0.29
CA CYS A 152 -1.67 -10.59 1.69
C CYS A 152 -0.93 -11.92 1.89
N GLN A 153 -1.42 -13.00 1.29
CA GLN A 153 -0.79 -14.32 1.36
C GLN A 153 0.62 -14.32 0.74
N ASN A 154 0.81 -13.64 -0.40
CA ASN A 154 2.11 -13.54 -1.07
C ASN A 154 3.09 -12.68 -0.27
N LEU A 155 2.60 -11.73 0.53
CA LEU A 155 3.38 -10.98 1.51
C LEU A 155 3.67 -11.77 2.80
N GLY A 156 3.24 -13.04 2.89
CA GLY A 156 3.46 -13.90 4.06
C GLY A 156 2.39 -13.79 5.15
N LEU A 157 1.39 -12.95 4.97
CA LEU A 157 0.27 -12.77 5.91
C LEU A 157 -0.81 -13.82 5.65
N LYS A 158 -0.66 -15.01 6.26
CA LYS A 158 -1.54 -16.18 6.02
C LYS A 158 -2.75 -16.23 6.96
N ASP A 159 -2.78 -15.43 7.99
CA ASP A 159 -3.80 -15.38 9.04
C ASP A 159 -4.77 -14.21 8.87
N VAL A 160 -4.94 -13.73 7.63
CA VAL A 160 -5.90 -12.67 7.31
C VAL A 160 -7.32 -13.24 7.33
N TRP A 161 -8.21 -12.52 8.01
CA TRP A 161 -9.63 -12.77 8.03
C TRP A 161 -10.38 -11.80 7.13
N LEU A 162 -11.36 -12.31 6.43
CA LEU A 162 -12.29 -11.54 5.63
C LEU A 162 -13.57 -11.29 6.43
N GLU A 163 -13.90 -10.04 6.68
CA GLU A 163 -15.20 -9.65 7.20
C GLU A 163 -16.09 -9.23 6.04
N LEU A 164 -17.25 -9.83 5.92
CA LEU A 164 -18.20 -9.58 4.83
C LEU A 164 -19.50 -8.99 5.37
N ASN A 165 -20.06 -8.03 4.64
CA ASN A 165 -21.43 -7.56 4.80
C ASN A 165 -22.01 -7.18 3.42
N SER A 166 -23.30 -6.86 3.41
CA SER A 166 -23.96 -6.26 2.24
C SER A 166 -24.71 -5.01 2.67
N PHE A 167 -24.51 -3.92 1.95
CA PHE A 167 -25.30 -2.69 2.13
C PHE A 167 -26.62 -2.70 1.33
N GLY A 168 -26.85 -3.74 0.53
CA GLY A 168 -27.98 -3.79 -0.36
C GLY A 168 -28.04 -2.64 -1.37
N CYS A 169 -29.11 -2.56 -2.11
CA CYS A 169 -29.42 -1.44 -2.99
C CYS A 169 -30.14 -0.31 -2.23
N GLN A 170 -30.46 0.78 -2.93
CA GLN A 170 -31.16 1.92 -2.33
C GLN A 170 -32.51 1.54 -1.72
N GLU A 171 -33.24 0.60 -2.34
CA GLU A 171 -34.53 0.09 -1.81
C GLU A 171 -34.36 -0.69 -0.49
N CYS A 172 -33.22 -1.37 -0.31
CA CYS A 172 -32.91 -2.06 0.95
C CYS A 172 -32.54 -1.06 2.06
N ARG A 173 -31.78 -0.02 1.70
CA ARG A 173 -31.22 0.92 2.69
C ARG A 173 -32.26 1.87 3.29
N ALA A 174 -33.19 2.36 2.48
CA ALA A 174 -34.14 3.35 2.97
C ALA A 174 -34.94 2.88 4.20
N PRO A 175 -35.63 1.70 4.21
CA PRO A 175 -36.31 1.21 5.39
C PRO A 175 -35.35 0.88 6.55
N PHE A 176 -34.17 0.34 6.25
CA PHE A 176 -33.17 0.08 7.29
C PHE A 176 -32.75 1.35 8.04
N PHE A 177 -32.50 2.45 7.31
CA PHE A 177 -32.09 3.72 7.92
C PHE A 177 -33.22 4.31 8.81
N GLU A 178 -34.44 4.24 8.38
CA GLU A 178 -35.55 4.74 9.17
C GLU A 178 -35.76 3.93 10.48
N ASP A 179 -35.67 2.60 10.39
CA ASP A 179 -35.78 1.75 11.56
C ASP A 179 -34.56 1.90 12.48
N MET A 180 -33.34 2.05 11.95
CA MET A 180 -32.13 2.32 12.73
C MET A 180 -32.24 3.65 13.48
N LYS A 181 -32.71 4.73 12.83
CA LYS A 181 -32.95 6.02 13.47
C LYS A 181 -33.99 5.90 14.60
N THR A 182 -35.09 5.20 14.35
CA THR A 182 -36.14 4.96 15.34
C THR A 182 -35.58 4.18 16.54
N TYR A 183 -34.82 3.13 16.28
CA TYR A 183 -34.16 2.32 17.29
C TYR A 183 -33.18 3.15 18.14
N LEU A 184 -32.27 3.88 17.51
CA LEU A 184 -31.28 4.70 18.21
C LEU A 184 -31.95 5.84 19.01
N ASN A 185 -33.04 6.43 18.50
CA ASN A 185 -33.77 7.44 19.21
C ASN A 185 -34.46 6.89 20.50
N SER A 186 -34.91 5.64 20.47
CA SER A 186 -35.44 4.99 21.67
C SER A 186 -34.36 4.68 22.72
N HIS A 187 -33.10 4.52 22.32
CA HIS A 187 -31.94 4.26 23.17
C HIS A 187 -31.06 5.50 23.42
N LYS A 188 -31.58 6.70 23.13
CA LYS A 188 -30.77 7.94 23.21
C LYS A 188 -30.14 8.22 24.57
N ASN A 189 -30.69 7.71 25.65
CA ASN A 189 -30.16 7.85 27.00
C ASN A 189 -29.08 6.83 27.36
N GLU A 190 -28.86 5.83 26.49
CA GLU A 190 -27.91 4.74 26.67
C GLU A 190 -26.65 4.94 25.83
N ILE A 191 -26.58 6.01 25.04
CA ILE A 191 -25.44 6.35 24.20
C ILE A 191 -24.70 7.58 24.72
N CYS A 192 -23.40 7.67 24.45
CA CYS A 192 -22.59 8.81 24.87
C CYS A 192 -23.01 10.12 24.16
N GLN A 193 -22.67 11.26 24.76
CA GLN A 193 -23.07 12.57 24.24
C GLN A 193 -22.57 12.82 22.81
N SER A 194 -21.39 12.34 22.46
CA SER A 194 -20.85 12.48 21.10
C SER A 194 -21.70 11.72 20.08
N CYS A 195 -22.11 10.49 20.40
CA CYS A 195 -22.99 9.69 19.56
C CYS A 195 -24.40 10.28 19.49
N TYR A 196 -24.92 10.78 20.61
CA TYR A 196 -26.21 11.46 20.65
C TYR A 196 -26.26 12.68 19.72
N ASN A 197 -25.20 13.48 19.70
CA ASN A 197 -25.13 14.66 18.84
C ASN A 197 -25.11 14.30 17.34
N LYS A 198 -24.62 13.12 16.99
CA LYS A 198 -24.54 12.61 15.62
C LYS A 198 -25.73 11.74 15.20
N LEU A 199 -26.69 11.51 16.13
CA LEU A 199 -27.79 10.57 15.91
C LEU A 199 -28.60 10.84 14.64
N TYR A 200 -28.82 12.12 14.34
CA TYR A 200 -29.66 12.55 13.20
C TYR A 200 -28.83 12.84 11.94
N THR A 201 -27.54 13.07 12.08
CA THR A 201 -26.64 13.39 10.97
C THR A 201 -25.85 12.15 10.52
N ASN A 202 -25.34 11.36 11.48
CA ASN A 202 -24.60 10.13 11.22
C ASN A 202 -24.88 9.04 12.27
N PRO A 203 -25.99 8.29 12.15
CA PRO A 203 -26.30 7.19 13.07
C PRO A 203 -25.23 6.09 13.07
N PHE A 204 -24.44 5.95 11.99
CA PHE A 204 -23.38 4.95 11.89
C PHE A 204 -22.09 5.34 12.60
N ALA A 205 -21.91 6.60 13.00
CA ALA A 205 -20.79 6.99 13.86
C ALA A 205 -20.75 6.20 15.18
N LEU A 206 -21.89 5.62 15.61
CA LEU A 206 -21.94 4.74 16.77
C LEU A 206 -21.17 3.43 16.57
N THR A 207 -21.07 2.92 15.33
CA THR A 207 -20.36 1.66 15.04
C THR A 207 -18.87 1.76 15.33
N GLU A 208 -18.32 2.97 15.33
CA GLU A 208 -16.92 3.27 15.62
C GLU A 208 -16.68 3.80 17.03
N CYS A 209 -17.75 3.97 17.79
CA CYS A 209 -17.63 4.44 19.15
C CYS A 209 -16.99 3.38 20.04
N GLU A 210 -15.95 3.77 20.76
CA GLU A 210 -15.26 2.86 21.70
C GLU A 210 -15.99 2.73 23.06
N ASN A 211 -16.97 3.57 23.33
CA ASN A 211 -17.75 3.50 24.57
C ASN A 211 -18.52 2.16 24.63
N PRO A 212 -18.35 1.36 25.69
CA PRO A 212 -19.00 0.06 25.83
C PRO A 212 -20.52 0.10 25.74
N GLU A 213 -21.17 1.14 26.29
CA GLU A 213 -22.62 1.30 26.24
C GLU A 213 -23.10 1.51 24.80
N CYS A 214 -22.42 2.38 24.04
CA CYS A 214 -22.72 2.58 22.63
C CYS A 214 -22.53 1.30 21.81
N LYS A 215 -21.46 0.53 22.08
CA LYS A 215 -21.22 -0.77 21.43
C LYS A 215 -22.37 -1.74 21.69
N GLN A 216 -22.87 -1.79 22.94
CA GLN A 216 -23.98 -2.65 23.31
C GLN A 216 -25.25 -2.25 22.56
N VAL A 217 -25.58 -0.95 22.50
CA VAL A 217 -26.74 -0.47 21.76
C VAL A 217 -26.66 -0.85 20.28
N ILE A 218 -25.51 -0.68 19.65
CA ILE A 218 -25.31 -1.06 18.25
C ILE A 218 -25.42 -2.57 18.05
N GLU A 219 -24.88 -3.38 18.96
CA GLU A 219 -24.90 -4.84 18.86
C GLU A 219 -26.34 -5.40 18.78
N TYR A 220 -27.26 -4.82 19.53
CA TYR A 220 -28.67 -5.25 19.52
C TYR A 220 -29.58 -4.50 18.54
N GLY A 221 -29.03 -3.53 17.80
CA GLY A 221 -29.79 -2.76 16.81
C GLY A 221 -30.11 -3.55 15.53
N PRO A 222 -30.93 -2.99 14.65
CA PRO A 222 -31.27 -3.55 13.35
C PRO A 222 -30.03 -3.89 12.52
N THR A 223 -30.13 -4.87 11.65
CA THR A 223 -29.08 -5.22 10.69
C THR A 223 -29.58 -5.07 9.27
N ILE A 224 -28.73 -4.60 8.35
CA ILE A 224 -29.09 -4.45 6.94
C ILE A 224 -29.48 -5.79 6.31
N ALA A 225 -28.98 -6.91 6.83
CA ALA A 225 -29.29 -8.25 6.36
C ALA A 225 -30.78 -8.58 6.39
N ASP A 226 -31.52 -7.97 7.35
CA ASP A 226 -32.96 -8.18 7.52
C ASP A 226 -33.80 -7.45 6.44
N TYR A 227 -33.23 -6.43 5.82
CA TYR A 227 -33.85 -5.55 4.83
C TYR A 227 -33.45 -5.86 3.39
N LEU A 228 -32.55 -6.81 3.17
CA LEU A 228 -32.10 -7.14 1.82
C LEU A 228 -33.24 -7.66 0.94
N CYS A 229 -33.46 -7.01 -0.20
CA CYS A 229 -34.37 -7.49 -1.21
C CYS A 229 -33.92 -8.85 -1.77
N PRO A 230 -34.81 -9.61 -2.43
CA PRO A 230 -34.46 -10.96 -2.93
C PRO A 230 -33.21 -10.98 -3.83
N ASN A 231 -33.01 -9.94 -4.64
CA ASN A 231 -31.85 -9.86 -5.53
C ASN A 231 -30.54 -9.61 -4.77
N CYS A 232 -30.50 -8.62 -3.88
CA CYS A 232 -29.32 -8.33 -3.05
C CYS A 232 -28.97 -9.52 -2.15
N ARG A 233 -29.96 -10.17 -1.56
CA ARG A 233 -29.77 -11.40 -0.78
C ARG A 233 -29.16 -12.52 -1.62
N LYS A 234 -29.67 -12.77 -2.84
CA LYS A 234 -29.15 -13.75 -3.76
C LYS A 234 -27.71 -13.46 -4.18
N ASN A 235 -27.39 -12.20 -4.47
CA ASN A 235 -26.03 -11.79 -4.83
C ASN A 235 -25.05 -12.00 -3.67
N PHE A 236 -25.42 -11.58 -2.47
CA PHE A 236 -24.60 -11.79 -1.28
C PHE A 236 -24.36 -13.26 -0.95
N GLU A 237 -25.38 -14.12 -1.10
CA GLU A 237 -25.25 -15.58 -0.94
C GLU A 237 -24.25 -16.17 -1.96
N LYS A 238 -24.28 -15.68 -3.22
CA LYS A 238 -23.28 -16.12 -4.23
C LYS A 238 -21.85 -15.74 -3.80
N VAL A 239 -21.63 -14.50 -3.31
CA VAL A 239 -20.33 -14.07 -2.85
C VAL A 239 -19.85 -14.98 -1.71
N LYS A 240 -20.65 -15.17 -0.67
CA LYS A 240 -20.31 -16.06 0.45
C LYS A 240 -19.96 -17.49 0.00
N LYS A 241 -20.76 -18.05 -0.90
CA LYS A 241 -20.55 -19.41 -1.42
C LYS A 241 -19.20 -19.53 -2.14
N VAL A 242 -18.81 -18.53 -2.94
CA VAL A 242 -17.52 -18.55 -3.64
C VAL A 242 -16.38 -18.44 -2.64
N GLN A 243 -16.45 -17.54 -1.65
CA GLN A 243 -15.39 -17.38 -0.65
C GLN A 243 -15.23 -18.66 0.20
N ALA A 244 -16.33 -19.33 0.55
CA ALA A 244 -16.28 -20.62 1.24
C ALA A 244 -15.61 -21.71 0.37
N ASN A 245 -15.94 -21.79 -0.92
CA ASN A 245 -15.34 -22.76 -1.84
C ASN A 245 -13.85 -22.54 -2.09
N LEU A 246 -13.39 -21.27 -2.01
CA LEU A 246 -11.97 -20.92 -2.08
C LEU A 246 -11.22 -21.14 -0.75
N ALA A 247 -11.91 -21.66 0.26
CA ALA A 247 -11.37 -21.89 1.61
C ALA A 247 -10.77 -20.63 2.28
N HIS A 248 -11.28 -19.47 1.94
CA HIS A 248 -10.92 -18.24 2.63
C HIS A 248 -11.51 -18.22 4.04
N GLN A 249 -10.72 -17.76 5.00
CA GLN A 249 -11.20 -17.53 6.36
C GLN A 249 -12.08 -16.28 6.37
N TYR A 250 -13.39 -16.44 6.52
CA TYR A 250 -14.30 -15.32 6.55
C TYR A 250 -15.35 -15.41 7.65
N LYS A 251 -15.86 -14.26 8.05
CA LYS A 251 -17.05 -14.13 8.90
C LYS A 251 -18.00 -13.09 8.30
N VAL A 252 -19.29 -13.31 8.46
CA VAL A 252 -20.29 -12.28 8.16
C VAL A 252 -20.36 -11.37 9.37
N ASN A 253 -20.09 -10.09 9.17
CA ASN A 253 -20.20 -9.08 10.21
C ASN A 253 -21.35 -8.12 9.87
N PRO A 254 -22.56 -8.33 10.43
CA PRO A 254 -23.72 -7.51 10.13
C PRO A 254 -23.58 -6.06 10.62
N LYS A 255 -22.56 -5.77 11.44
CA LYS A 255 -22.23 -4.44 11.95
C LYS A 255 -21.05 -3.82 11.20
N LEU A 256 -20.54 -4.47 10.16
CA LEU A 256 -19.56 -3.86 9.28
C LEU A 256 -20.23 -2.78 8.44
N PHE A 257 -20.03 -1.55 8.82
CA PHE A 257 -20.44 -0.37 8.07
C PHE A 257 -19.21 0.31 7.48
N LYS A 258 -19.32 0.75 6.25
CA LYS A 258 -18.34 1.64 5.62
C LYS A 258 -18.88 3.05 5.68
N ASN A 259 -18.09 3.96 6.22
CA ASN A 259 -18.46 5.37 6.36
C ASN A 259 -18.58 6.13 5.03
N PHE A 260 -18.47 5.40 3.93
CA PHE A 260 -18.68 5.96 2.60
C PHE A 260 -20.09 5.58 2.12
N ALA A 261 -20.99 6.54 2.04
CA ALA A 261 -22.37 6.37 1.55
C ALA A 261 -22.44 5.83 0.11
N TYR A 262 -21.31 5.81 -0.59
CA TYR A 262 -21.23 5.36 -1.99
C TYR A 262 -21.20 3.85 -2.16
N TYR A 263 -20.88 3.08 -1.12
CA TYR A 263 -20.92 1.64 -1.22
C TYR A 263 -22.34 1.12 -1.40
N ASN A 264 -22.47 0.14 -2.26
CA ASN A 264 -23.70 -0.62 -2.47
C ASN A 264 -23.38 -2.10 -2.53
N GLU A 265 -24.37 -2.94 -2.26
CA GLU A 265 -24.22 -4.40 -2.24
C GLU A 265 -23.05 -4.88 -1.35
N THR A 266 -22.08 -5.61 -1.88
CA THR A 266 -21.01 -6.24 -1.10
C THR A 266 -20.01 -5.22 -0.58
N VAL A 267 -19.72 -5.30 0.73
CA VAL A 267 -18.62 -4.60 1.40
C VAL A 267 -17.82 -5.58 2.23
N PHE A 268 -16.53 -5.28 2.41
CA PHE A 268 -15.66 -6.15 3.19
C PHE A 268 -14.50 -5.40 3.84
N ASP A 269 -13.96 -6.00 4.91
CA ASP A 269 -12.70 -5.65 5.52
C ASP A 269 -11.77 -6.85 5.56
N LEU A 270 -10.48 -6.58 5.50
CA LEU A 270 -9.42 -7.52 5.78
C LEU A 270 -8.84 -7.19 7.15
N THR A 271 -8.92 -8.15 8.06
CA THR A 271 -8.42 -8.00 9.42
C THR A 271 -7.34 -9.03 9.73
N ILE A 272 -6.44 -8.68 10.63
CA ILE A 272 -5.38 -9.56 11.12
C ILE A 272 -5.22 -9.37 12.62
N LYS A 273 -4.86 -10.44 13.33
CA LYS A 273 -4.57 -10.33 14.76
C LYS A 273 -3.10 -9.97 14.98
N GLN A 274 -2.85 -8.88 15.70
CA GLN A 274 -1.52 -8.44 16.09
C GLN A 274 -1.55 -8.03 17.56
N ASN A 275 -0.65 -8.61 18.36
CA ASN A 275 -0.56 -8.36 19.82
C ASN A 275 -1.92 -8.50 20.56
N GLY A 276 -2.71 -9.50 20.18
CA GLY A 276 -4.03 -9.79 20.76
C GLY A 276 -5.17 -8.84 20.31
N LYS A 277 -4.88 -7.86 19.46
CA LYS A 277 -5.88 -6.96 18.89
C LYS A 277 -6.17 -7.31 17.44
N GLU A 278 -7.42 -7.16 17.02
CA GLU A 278 -7.82 -7.25 15.62
C GLU A 278 -7.57 -5.90 14.94
N ILE A 279 -6.83 -5.91 13.84
CA ILE A 279 -6.41 -4.72 13.11
C ILE A 279 -6.93 -4.81 11.67
N VAL A 280 -7.64 -3.79 11.21
CA VAL A 280 -8.03 -3.66 9.81
C VAL A 280 -6.82 -3.23 8.99
N ILE A 281 -6.43 -4.05 8.01
CA ILE A 281 -5.31 -3.78 7.10
C ILE A 281 -5.75 -3.29 5.73
N GLY A 282 -7.04 -3.37 5.43
CA GLY A 282 -7.64 -2.94 4.18
C GLY A 282 -9.11 -3.28 4.11
N GLY A 283 -9.73 -2.98 2.99
CA GLY A 283 -11.11 -3.31 2.75
C GLY A 283 -11.63 -2.68 1.46
N GLY A 284 -12.88 -2.95 1.13
CA GLY A 284 -13.46 -2.47 -0.10
C GLY A 284 -14.93 -2.83 -0.27
N GLY A 285 -15.38 -2.80 -1.51
CA GLY A 285 -16.74 -3.15 -1.86
C GLY A 285 -17.15 -2.58 -3.22
N ARG A 286 -18.43 -2.74 -3.57
CA ARG A 286 -19.03 -2.17 -4.76
C ARG A 286 -19.44 -0.72 -4.53
N TYR A 287 -19.21 0.14 -5.54
CA TYR A 287 -19.45 1.59 -5.40
C TYR A 287 -19.98 2.23 -6.71
N ASP A 288 -20.98 1.61 -7.32
CA ASP A 288 -21.57 2.04 -8.59
C ASP A 288 -22.13 3.48 -8.52
N TYR A 289 -22.63 3.90 -7.36
CA TYR A 289 -23.16 5.25 -7.19
C TYR A 289 -22.09 6.33 -7.29
N LEU A 290 -20.90 6.07 -6.76
CA LEU A 290 -19.78 7.00 -6.89
C LEU A 290 -19.40 7.22 -8.35
N SER A 291 -19.33 6.14 -9.13
CA SER A 291 -18.99 6.25 -10.55
C SER A 291 -19.97 7.15 -11.30
N ARG A 292 -21.27 6.96 -11.09
CA ARG A 292 -22.33 7.80 -11.69
C ARG A 292 -22.17 9.26 -11.32
N LEU A 293 -21.85 9.51 -10.05
CA LEU A 293 -21.71 10.85 -9.52
C LEU A 293 -20.52 11.61 -10.12
N ILE A 294 -19.37 10.95 -10.15
CA ILE A 294 -18.11 11.57 -10.64
C ILE A 294 -18.08 11.66 -12.16
N THR A 295 -18.59 10.65 -12.85
CA THR A 295 -18.44 10.53 -14.31
C THR A 295 -19.66 10.97 -15.10
N GLY A 296 -20.82 11.08 -14.45
CA GLY A 296 -22.13 11.25 -15.08
C GLY A 296 -22.64 9.99 -15.79
N LYS A 297 -21.86 8.88 -15.78
CA LYS A 297 -22.18 7.61 -16.41
C LYS A 297 -22.46 6.55 -15.35
N ASN A 298 -23.30 5.59 -15.67
CA ASN A 298 -23.58 4.46 -14.80
C ASN A 298 -22.55 3.34 -15.09
N ILE A 299 -21.35 3.43 -14.49
CA ILE A 299 -20.28 2.47 -14.66
C ILE A 299 -20.25 1.58 -13.41
N PRO A 300 -20.58 0.28 -13.51
CA PRO A 300 -20.42 -0.61 -12.37
C PRO A 300 -18.97 -0.63 -11.89
N ALA A 301 -18.78 -0.53 -10.58
CA ALA A 301 -17.46 -0.35 -10.01
C ALA A 301 -17.32 -1.10 -8.68
N VAL A 302 -16.22 -1.84 -8.54
CA VAL A 302 -15.85 -2.55 -7.32
C VAL A 302 -14.34 -2.45 -7.13
N GLY A 303 -13.90 -2.26 -5.88
CA GLY A 303 -12.48 -2.12 -5.59
C GLY A 303 -12.14 -2.38 -4.14
N PHE A 304 -10.85 -2.31 -3.83
CA PHE A 304 -10.35 -2.37 -2.46
C PHE A 304 -9.13 -1.47 -2.27
N TYR A 305 -8.88 -1.15 -1.02
CA TYR A 305 -7.61 -0.54 -0.61
C TYR A 305 -6.88 -1.44 0.40
N LEU A 306 -5.55 -1.33 0.43
CA LEU A 306 -4.71 -1.84 1.51
C LEU A 306 -3.88 -0.69 2.09
N ASN A 307 -3.79 -0.63 3.42
CA ASN A 307 -2.90 0.29 4.13
C ASN A 307 -1.50 -0.31 4.14
N ILE A 308 -0.62 0.22 3.29
CA ILE A 308 0.70 -0.35 3.05
C ILE A 308 1.65 -0.14 4.22
N ASP A 309 1.58 1.01 4.90
CA ASP A 309 2.41 1.25 6.09
C ASP A 309 2.07 0.26 7.19
N ARG A 310 0.79 0.02 7.43
CA ARG A 310 0.34 -0.95 8.44
C ARG A 310 0.75 -2.38 8.11
N ILE A 311 0.64 -2.76 6.84
CA ILE A 311 1.11 -4.07 6.35
C ILE A 311 2.62 -4.19 6.53
N PHE A 312 3.37 -3.14 6.15
CA PHE A 312 4.82 -3.08 6.31
C PHE A 312 5.23 -3.26 7.78
N GLU A 313 4.61 -2.54 8.71
CA GLU A 313 4.88 -2.64 10.14
C GLU A 313 4.62 -4.06 10.69
N ILE A 314 3.50 -4.67 10.28
CA ILE A 314 3.17 -6.06 10.69
C ILE A 314 4.22 -7.03 10.14
N MET A 315 4.60 -6.90 8.87
CA MET A 315 5.63 -7.75 8.25
C MET A 315 7.00 -7.55 8.92
N ASP A 316 7.38 -6.32 9.25
CA ASP A 316 8.64 -6.00 9.92
C ASP A 316 8.69 -6.59 11.34
N GLN A 317 7.62 -6.44 12.11
CA GLN A 317 7.50 -7.01 13.46
C GLN A 317 7.48 -8.55 13.46
N ARG A 318 6.96 -9.16 12.40
CA ARG A 318 6.90 -10.62 12.24
C ARG A 318 8.12 -11.21 11.53
N GLU A 319 9.11 -10.38 11.18
CA GLU A 319 10.34 -10.76 10.48
C GLU A 319 10.08 -11.50 9.15
N LEU A 320 9.04 -11.08 8.42
CA LEU A 320 8.63 -11.72 7.16
C LEU A 320 9.46 -11.29 5.94
N PHE A 321 10.29 -10.26 6.07
CA PHE A 321 11.15 -9.84 4.97
C PHE A 321 12.38 -10.72 4.87
N ILE A 322 12.48 -11.45 3.77
CA ILE A 322 13.68 -12.23 3.44
C ILE A 322 14.61 -11.29 2.66
N PRO A 323 15.83 -11.01 3.16
CA PRO A 323 16.79 -10.24 2.41
C PRO A 323 17.06 -10.91 1.06
N LEU A 324 17.06 -10.12 -0.01
CA LEU A 324 17.62 -10.59 -1.28
C LEU A 324 19.07 -11.01 -1.01
N ASP A 325 19.51 -12.10 -1.65
CA ASP A 325 20.90 -12.52 -1.56
C ASP A 325 21.81 -11.32 -1.73
N LYS A 326 22.80 -11.19 -0.84
CA LYS A 326 23.79 -10.11 -0.95
C LYS A 326 24.35 -10.13 -2.36
N SER A 327 24.07 -9.08 -3.12
CA SER A 327 24.69 -8.95 -4.45
C SER A 327 26.19 -8.93 -4.26
N PHE A 328 26.91 -9.82 -4.98
CA PHE A 328 28.36 -9.81 -5.03
C PHE A 328 28.86 -8.40 -5.33
N SER A 329 29.79 -7.91 -4.52
CA SER A 329 30.26 -6.54 -4.59
C SER A 329 31.78 -6.43 -4.39
N VAL A 330 32.36 -5.40 -4.99
CA VAL A 330 33.78 -5.15 -5.01
C VAL A 330 34.07 -3.77 -4.44
N TYR A 331 34.89 -3.69 -3.39
CA TYR A 331 35.44 -2.43 -2.89
C TYR A 331 36.70 -2.10 -3.69
N ILE A 332 36.82 -0.87 -4.20
CA ILE A 332 37.98 -0.43 -5.01
C ILE A 332 38.59 0.78 -4.33
N SER A 333 39.90 0.71 -4.08
CA SER A 333 40.69 1.75 -3.46
C SER A 333 41.89 2.12 -4.32
N SER A 334 42.25 3.39 -4.32
CA SER A 334 43.46 3.94 -4.97
C SER A 334 44.35 4.60 -3.92
N GLN A 335 45.64 4.34 -4.00
CA GLN A 335 46.63 4.89 -3.08
C GLN A 335 47.20 6.23 -3.56
N SER A 336 46.86 6.66 -4.77
CA SER A 336 47.35 7.91 -5.35
C SER A 336 46.23 8.59 -6.18
N GLU A 337 46.27 9.91 -6.26
CA GLU A 337 45.34 10.70 -7.08
C GLU A 337 45.49 10.39 -8.58
N ASP A 338 46.69 10.11 -9.02
CA ASP A 338 46.98 9.78 -10.42
C ASP A 338 46.30 8.47 -10.86
N LEU A 339 45.93 7.60 -9.93
CA LEU A 339 45.26 6.32 -10.17
C LEU A 339 43.74 6.36 -10.03
N GLU A 340 43.17 7.48 -9.64
CA GLU A 340 41.70 7.61 -9.49
C GLU A 340 40.98 7.39 -10.81
N MET A 341 41.54 7.84 -11.93
CA MET A 341 40.98 7.59 -13.27
C MET A 341 40.91 6.09 -13.57
N MET A 342 41.96 5.33 -13.23
CA MET A 342 41.97 3.87 -13.39
C MET A 342 40.92 3.21 -12.49
N MET A 343 40.79 3.67 -11.26
CA MET A 343 39.73 3.18 -10.32
C MET A 343 38.32 3.36 -10.91
N LEU A 344 38.04 4.53 -11.50
CA LEU A 344 36.76 4.81 -12.15
C LEU A 344 36.53 3.95 -13.40
N GLN A 345 37.57 3.74 -14.22
CA GLN A 345 37.51 2.88 -15.41
C GLN A 345 37.20 1.43 -15.05
N ILE A 346 37.88 0.89 -14.02
CA ILE A 346 37.62 -0.46 -13.52
C ILE A 346 36.15 -0.54 -12.98
N ALA A 347 35.70 0.45 -12.21
CA ALA A 347 34.35 0.46 -11.70
C ALA A 347 33.32 0.48 -12.82
N GLN A 348 33.52 1.28 -13.86
CA GLN A 348 32.65 1.33 -15.03
C GLN A 348 32.57 -0.02 -15.75
N GLU A 349 33.72 -0.67 -16.00
CA GLU A 349 33.76 -2.02 -16.62
C GLU A 349 32.98 -3.04 -15.77
N LEU A 350 33.12 -2.98 -14.44
CA LEU A 350 32.39 -3.85 -13.53
C LEU A 350 30.88 -3.57 -13.54
N HIS A 351 30.46 -2.30 -13.59
CA HIS A 351 29.04 -1.93 -13.71
C HIS A 351 28.42 -2.42 -15.02
N GLU A 352 29.16 -2.36 -16.14
CA GLU A 352 28.71 -2.89 -17.44
C GLU A 352 28.50 -4.42 -17.41
N ASN A 353 29.06 -5.10 -16.41
CA ASN A 353 28.92 -6.54 -16.16
C ASN A 353 28.07 -6.88 -14.94
N ASP A 354 27.18 -5.95 -14.53
CA ASP A 354 26.25 -6.11 -13.39
C ASP A 354 26.95 -6.48 -12.06
N ILE A 355 28.14 -5.93 -11.84
CA ILE A 355 28.90 -6.09 -10.60
C ILE A 355 28.84 -4.79 -9.80
N LYS A 356 28.28 -4.86 -8.62
CA LYS A 356 28.23 -3.72 -7.70
C LYS A 356 29.62 -3.34 -7.22
N THR A 357 29.94 -2.04 -7.23
CA THR A 357 31.19 -1.52 -6.69
C THR A 357 30.97 -0.48 -5.61
N VAL A 358 31.91 -0.39 -4.69
CA VAL A 358 32.04 0.67 -3.69
C VAL A 358 33.41 1.29 -3.87
N LEU A 359 33.44 2.58 -4.17
CA LEU A 359 34.70 3.31 -4.34
C LEU A 359 35.16 3.93 -3.03
N SER A 360 36.45 3.83 -2.74
CA SER A 360 37.07 4.57 -1.65
C SER A 360 37.04 6.08 -1.95
N ALA A 361 36.59 6.86 -0.98
CA ALA A 361 36.47 8.32 -1.10
C ALA A 361 37.69 9.06 -0.44
N GLY A 362 38.82 8.42 -0.31
CA GLY A 362 40.00 9.02 0.30
C GLY A 362 41.23 8.13 0.24
N LYS A 363 42.34 8.67 0.68
CA LYS A 363 43.61 7.90 0.81
C LYS A 363 43.58 7.19 2.17
N HIS A 364 43.60 5.87 2.14
CA HIS A 364 43.57 5.02 3.31
C HIS A 364 44.75 4.03 3.32
N SER A 365 45.16 3.59 4.48
CA SER A 365 46.04 2.42 4.58
C SER A 365 45.32 1.16 4.12
N ILE A 366 46.04 0.08 3.87
CA ILE A 366 45.42 -1.21 3.46
C ILE A 366 44.49 -1.71 4.57
N GLU A 367 44.88 -1.54 5.80
CA GLU A 367 44.14 -1.96 6.99
C GLU A 367 42.80 -1.17 7.10
N GLU A 368 42.82 0.14 6.81
CA GLU A 368 41.65 0.99 6.77
C GLU A 368 40.72 0.60 5.62
N ASP A 369 41.27 0.37 4.40
CA ASP A 369 40.49 -0.10 3.26
C ASP A 369 39.86 -1.47 3.51
N GLN A 370 40.55 -2.38 4.18
CA GLN A 370 39.99 -3.66 4.60
C GLN A 370 38.83 -3.48 5.58
N ALA A 371 38.98 -2.61 6.57
CA ALA A 371 37.93 -2.31 7.52
C ALA A 371 36.70 -1.69 6.85
N LEU A 372 36.92 -0.75 5.89
CA LEU A 372 35.87 -0.13 5.12
C LEU A 372 35.17 -1.11 4.18
N ALA A 373 35.90 -1.97 3.48
CA ALA A 373 35.36 -3.03 2.64
C ALA A 373 34.50 -4.03 3.44
N THR A 374 34.99 -4.42 4.64
CA THR A 374 34.24 -5.26 5.57
C THR A 374 32.96 -4.58 6.04
N LYS A 375 33.03 -3.30 6.42
CA LYS A 375 31.87 -2.50 6.84
C LYS A 375 30.84 -2.34 5.71
N ALA A 376 31.32 -2.19 4.47
CA ALA A 376 30.48 -2.13 3.28
C ALA A 376 29.90 -3.51 2.89
N GLY A 377 30.40 -4.59 3.48
CA GLY A 377 29.96 -5.97 3.20
C GLY A 377 30.40 -6.46 1.81
N CYS A 378 31.51 -5.94 1.27
CA CYS A 378 32.04 -6.34 -0.01
C CYS A 378 32.79 -7.68 0.09
N GLU A 379 32.61 -8.55 -0.91
CA GLU A 379 33.27 -9.86 -0.99
C GLU A 379 34.69 -9.77 -1.52
N LEU A 380 34.99 -8.75 -2.33
CA LEU A 380 36.34 -8.48 -2.85
C LEU A 380 36.77 -7.05 -2.52
N LEU A 381 38.09 -6.89 -2.35
CA LEU A 381 38.79 -5.61 -2.24
C LEU A 381 39.85 -5.54 -3.31
N LEU A 382 39.82 -4.52 -4.17
CA LEU A 382 40.86 -4.17 -5.11
C LEU A 382 41.63 -2.97 -4.59
N ILE A 383 42.96 -3.06 -4.56
CA ILE A 383 43.84 -1.97 -4.16
C ILE A 383 44.78 -1.64 -5.32
N ILE A 384 44.66 -0.41 -5.80
CA ILE A 384 45.44 0.11 -6.93
C ILE A 384 46.57 0.95 -6.37
N ARG A 385 47.85 0.55 -6.67
CA ARG A 385 49.06 1.22 -6.22
C ARG A 385 49.98 1.49 -7.37
N ASP A 386 50.70 2.59 -7.33
CA ASP A 386 51.68 2.98 -8.35
C ASP A 386 52.72 1.89 -8.66
N GLU A 387 53.27 1.26 -7.61
CA GLU A 387 54.24 0.18 -7.74
C GLU A 387 53.68 -1.04 -8.46
N ASN A 388 52.47 -1.45 -8.15
CA ASN A 388 51.82 -2.60 -8.76
C ASN A 388 51.38 -2.32 -10.21
N VAL A 389 50.86 -1.11 -10.46
CA VAL A 389 50.45 -0.69 -11.81
C VAL A 389 51.64 -0.64 -12.76
N ARG A 390 52.83 -0.19 -12.32
CA ARG A 390 54.08 -0.25 -13.11
C ARG A 390 54.47 -1.67 -13.46
N GLU A 391 54.13 -2.67 -12.66
CA GLU A 391 54.32 -4.09 -12.93
C GLU A 391 53.12 -4.73 -13.69
N GLY A 392 52.16 -3.94 -14.13
CA GLY A 392 51.01 -4.39 -14.90
C GLY A 392 49.96 -5.18 -14.10
N LYS A 393 49.87 -4.99 -12.76
CA LYS A 393 49.00 -5.75 -11.87
C LYS A 393 48.38 -4.88 -10.80
N ILE A 394 47.31 -5.38 -10.16
CA ILE A 394 46.67 -4.80 -8.96
C ILE A 394 46.54 -5.87 -7.89
N LEU A 395 46.42 -5.45 -6.65
CA LEU A 395 46.15 -6.35 -5.52
C LEU A 395 44.67 -6.61 -5.41
N MET A 396 44.24 -7.88 -5.44
CA MET A 396 42.89 -8.35 -5.21
C MET A 396 42.88 -9.21 -3.93
N ARG A 397 42.02 -8.85 -2.99
CA ARG A 397 41.79 -9.61 -1.75
C ARG A 397 40.36 -10.12 -1.70
N ASN A 398 40.23 -11.43 -1.47
CA ASN A 398 38.96 -12.06 -1.18
C ASN A 398 38.67 -11.90 0.31
N MET A 399 37.64 -11.11 0.64
CA MET A 399 37.27 -10.76 2.03
C MET A 399 36.60 -11.90 2.76
N VAL A 400 36.00 -12.87 2.03
CA VAL A 400 35.34 -14.05 2.59
C VAL A 400 36.32 -15.16 2.95
N ARG A 401 37.35 -15.37 2.09
CA ARG A 401 38.35 -16.45 2.24
C ARG A 401 39.66 -15.97 2.85
N GLU A 402 39.76 -14.67 3.15
CA GLU A 402 40.97 -14.02 3.68
C GLU A 402 42.25 -14.29 2.85
N HIS A 403 42.07 -14.47 1.53
CA HIS A 403 43.15 -14.73 0.59
C HIS A 403 43.37 -13.52 -0.32
N GLN A 404 44.65 -13.27 -0.69
CA GLN A 404 45.01 -12.19 -1.60
C GLN A 404 45.94 -12.66 -2.72
N ASP A 405 45.73 -12.10 -3.91
CA ASP A 405 46.50 -12.36 -5.10
C ASP A 405 46.76 -11.08 -5.89
N TYR A 406 47.75 -11.12 -6.75
CA TYR A 406 47.95 -10.08 -7.75
C TYR A 406 47.29 -10.48 -9.06
N VAL A 407 46.47 -9.58 -9.63
CA VAL A 407 45.75 -9.79 -10.89
C VAL A 407 46.31 -8.84 -11.95
N GLY A 408 46.56 -9.35 -13.15
CA GLY A 408 46.99 -8.54 -14.30
C GLY A 408 45.94 -7.52 -14.72
N LEU A 409 46.35 -6.32 -15.09
CA LEU A 409 45.44 -5.22 -15.46
C LEU A 409 44.46 -5.60 -16.59
N THR A 410 44.88 -6.43 -17.54
CA THR A 410 44.04 -6.89 -18.66
C THR A 410 43.06 -8.02 -18.29
N GLY A 411 43.18 -8.59 -17.09
CA GLY A 411 42.37 -9.75 -16.66
C GLY A 411 41.57 -9.50 -15.41
N ILE A 412 41.37 -8.25 -15.00
CA ILE A 412 40.68 -7.89 -13.76
C ILE A 412 39.26 -8.43 -13.77
N LEU A 413 38.49 -8.17 -14.83
CA LEU A 413 37.11 -8.62 -14.96
C LEU A 413 36.99 -10.14 -14.88
N ASP A 414 37.86 -10.87 -15.63
CA ASP A 414 37.83 -12.34 -15.64
C ASP A 414 38.12 -12.91 -14.23
N ALA A 415 39.10 -12.34 -13.53
CA ALA A 415 39.44 -12.75 -12.18
C ALA A 415 38.28 -12.52 -11.19
N ILE A 416 37.62 -11.39 -11.30
CA ILE A 416 36.45 -11.06 -10.48
C ILE A 416 35.28 -11.99 -10.78
N LEU A 417 34.96 -12.27 -12.05
CA LEU A 417 33.93 -13.21 -12.46
C LEU A 417 34.22 -14.63 -11.98
N LEU A 418 35.50 -15.05 -12.00
CA LEU A 418 35.92 -16.34 -11.45
C LEU A 418 35.70 -16.40 -9.93
N ALA A 419 36.07 -15.35 -9.22
CA ALA A 419 35.86 -15.22 -7.79
C ALA A 419 34.36 -15.27 -7.45
N ARG A 420 33.49 -14.52 -8.18
CA ARG A 420 32.03 -14.55 -8.05
C ARG A 420 31.47 -15.97 -8.20
N LYS A 421 31.89 -16.70 -9.25
CA LYS A 421 31.50 -18.10 -9.48
C LYS A 421 31.91 -19.04 -8.35
N SER A 422 33.07 -18.80 -7.73
CA SER A 422 33.58 -19.63 -6.63
C SER A 422 32.89 -19.37 -5.30
N LEU A 423 32.33 -18.17 -5.08
CA LEU A 423 31.57 -17.78 -3.89
C LEU A 423 30.11 -18.21 -3.96
N ASN A 424 29.49 -18.22 -5.14
CA ASN A 424 28.11 -18.64 -5.36
C ASN A 424 27.89 -20.18 -5.35
N ARG A 425 28.93 -20.97 -5.14
CA ARG A 425 28.84 -22.45 -5.04
C ARG A 425 28.71 -22.98 -3.61
N HIS A 426 28.50 -22.11 -2.66
CA HIS A 426 28.24 -22.42 -1.25
C HIS A 426 26.99 -21.71 -0.75
#